data_f0f30713ebb935fb72772cd14fb5bce8
#
_entry.id   f0f30713ebb935fb72772cd14fb5bce8
#
_cell.length_a   1.000
_cell.length_b   1.000
_cell.length_c   1.000
_cell.angle_alpha   90.00
_cell.angle_beta   90.00
_cell.angle_gamma   90.00
#
_symmetry.space_group_name_H-M   'P 1'
#
loop_
_entity.id
_entity.type
_entity.pdbx_description
1 polymer ?
#
loop_
_entity_poly.entity_id
_entity_poly.type
_entity_poly.pdbx_seq_one_letter_code
_entity_poly.pdbx_strand_id
1 'polypeptide(L)'
;MNKKKELLLKIAKRLFTEYGVAEVSLRQIAAEVGISHSNLIYHFPSKNDLIIALHHQLMEKAIALNQQVKTASHPLEGLLQSTQIGFTILYEYRFLMIDLPHILRDNKILHNTFLDLEKLRADMYSIEIQKAVDQNLMRQELYQGEYTGFIEHIK
;
A
#
# COMPACT_ATOMS: atom_id res chain seq x y z
N MET A 1 9.47 -10.42 -13.27
CA MET A 1 8.98 -9.22 -14.01
C MET A 1 10.05 -8.79 -15.03
N ASN A 2 9.70 -8.21 -16.17
CA ASN A 2 10.68 -7.76 -17.18
C ASN A 2 11.45 -6.53 -16.65
N LYS A 3 12.80 -6.56 -16.71
CA LYS A 3 13.68 -5.47 -16.22
C LYS A 3 13.27 -4.07 -16.71
N LYS A 4 12.70 -3.99 -17.94
CA LYS A 4 12.19 -2.73 -18.50
C LYS A 4 10.94 -2.22 -17.77
N LYS A 5 10.00 -3.11 -17.44
CA LYS A 5 8.82 -2.73 -16.64
C LYS A 5 9.20 -2.28 -15.25
N GLU A 6 10.18 -2.92 -14.63
CA GLU A 6 10.67 -2.52 -13.30
C GLU A 6 11.29 -1.11 -13.32
N LEU A 7 12.10 -0.83 -14.34
CA LEU A 7 12.69 0.50 -14.49
C LEU A 7 11.62 1.58 -14.72
N LEU A 8 10.63 1.30 -15.57
CA LEU A 8 9.50 2.18 -15.80
C LEU A 8 8.74 2.49 -14.51
N LEU A 9 8.41 1.48 -13.72
CA LEU A 9 7.71 1.64 -12.44
C LEU A 9 8.56 2.40 -11.42
N LYS A 10 9.86 2.13 -11.35
CA LYS A 10 10.79 2.85 -10.46
C LYS A 10 10.83 4.35 -10.79
N ILE A 11 10.95 4.70 -12.06
CA ILE A 11 11.01 6.10 -12.50
C ILE A 11 9.63 6.77 -12.33
N ALA A 12 8.54 6.09 -12.70
CA ALA A 12 7.19 6.62 -12.50
C ALA A 12 6.93 6.90 -11.02
N LYS A 13 7.25 5.98 -10.11
CA LYS A 13 7.12 6.17 -8.66
C LYS A 13 7.90 7.41 -8.19
N ARG A 14 9.14 7.59 -8.63
CA ARG A 14 9.96 8.76 -8.28
C ARG A 14 9.30 10.05 -8.75
N LEU A 15 8.93 10.13 -10.02
CA LEU A 15 8.32 11.33 -10.59
C LEU A 15 6.97 11.66 -9.94
N PHE A 16 6.10 10.67 -9.73
CA PHE A 16 4.83 10.87 -9.02
C PHE A 16 5.03 11.35 -7.59
N THR A 17 6.07 10.86 -6.91
CA THR A 17 6.38 11.28 -5.53
C THR A 17 6.92 12.72 -5.48
N GLU A 18 7.69 13.13 -6.50
CA GLU A 18 8.36 14.44 -6.56
C GLU A 18 7.42 15.54 -7.06
N TYR A 19 6.63 15.26 -8.09
CA TYR A 19 5.83 16.27 -8.80
C TYR A 19 4.31 16.09 -8.66
N GLY A 20 3.84 14.97 -8.09
CA GLY A 20 2.42 14.60 -8.05
C GLY A 20 1.96 13.83 -9.30
N VAL A 21 0.90 13.02 -9.13
CA VAL A 21 0.37 12.18 -10.23
C VAL A 21 -0.25 13.03 -11.34
N ALA A 22 -0.92 14.13 -10.99
CA ALA A 22 -1.57 15.00 -11.97
C ALA A 22 -0.56 15.61 -12.96
N GLU A 23 0.56 16.11 -12.44
CA GLU A 23 1.57 16.88 -13.21
C GLU A 23 2.48 16.02 -14.10
N VAL A 24 2.57 14.72 -13.82
CA VAL A 24 3.47 13.82 -14.55
C VAL A 24 2.76 13.16 -15.73
N SER A 25 3.30 13.32 -16.93
CA SER A 25 2.81 12.68 -18.16
C SER A 25 3.59 11.41 -18.50
N LEU A 26 2.96 10.50 -19.28
CA LEU A 26 3.66 9.31 -19.82
C LEU A 26 4.85 9.66 -20.70
N ARG A 27 4.81 10.82 -21.39
CA ARG A 27 5.94 11.28 -22.22
C ARG A 27 7.15 11.67 -21.37
N GLN A 28 6.94 12.34 -20.23
CA GLN A 28 8.03 12.66 -19.29
C GLN A 28 8.65 11.40 -18.72
N ILE A 29 7.83 10.40 -18.31
CA ILE A 29 8.33 9.11 -17.83
C ILE A 29 9.15 8.40 -18.92
N ALA A 30 8.67 8.36 -20.16
CA ALA A 30 9.38 7.75 -21.29
C ALA A 30 10.72 8.41 -21.55
N ALA A 31 10.74 9.76 -21.56
CA ALA A 31 11.96 10.54 -21.74
C ALA A 31 13.00 10.28 -20.64
N GLU A 32 12.56 10.21 -19.38
CA GLU A 32 13.43 9.96 -18.22
C GLU A 32 14.05 8.55 -18.25
N VAL A 33 13.30 7.56 -18.77
CA VAL A 33 13.78 6.18 -18.96
C VAL A 33 14.67 6.05 -20.22
N GLY A 34 14.64 7.03 -21.13
CA GLY A 34 15.37 6.99 -22.40
C GLY A 34 14.71 6.07 -23.46
N ILE A 35 13.38 5.97 -23.46
CA ILE A 35 12.62 5.22 -24.46
C ILE A 35 11.59 6.09 -25.18
N SER A 36 11.10 5.60 -26.33
CA SER A 36 10.00 6.27 -27.00
C SER A 36 8.69 6.16 -26.23
N HIS A 37 7.81 7.15 -26.39
CA HIS A 37 6.46 7.13 -25.82
C HIS A 37 5.67 5.89 -26.27
N SER A 38 5.79 5.47 -27.54
CA SER A 38 5.14 4.27 -28.06
C SER A 38 5.63 2.99 -27.35
N ASN A 39 6.91 2.93 -27.00
CA ASN A 39 7.47 1.81 -26.26
C ASN A 39 6.91 1.76 -24.81
N LEU A 40 6.73 2.92 -24.17
CA LEU A 40 6.10 2.98 -22.86
C LEU A 40 4.65 2.52 -22.93
N ILE A 41 3.85 3.03 -23.88
CA ILE A 41 2.42 2.68 -24.07
C ILE A 41 2.26 1.18 -24.34
N TYR A 42 3.19 0.55 -25.03
CA TYR A 42 3.19 -0.91 -25.22
C TYR A 42 3.23 -1.66 -23.88
N HIS A 43 3.93 -1.13 -22.88
CA HIS A 43 4.02 -1.75 -21.55
C HIS A 43 2.91 -1.30 -20.59
N PHE A 44 2.53 -0.04 -20.66
CA PHE A 44 1.52 0.61 -19.82
C PHE A 44 0.68 1.57 -20.69
N PRO A 45 -0.48 1.12 -21.20
CA PRO A 45 -1.33 1.87 -22.12
C PRO A 45 -1.79 3.23 -21.58
N SER A 46 -1.93 3.36 -20.27
CA SER A 46 -2.37 4.58 -19.61
C SER A 46 -1.58 4.89 -18.34
N LYS A 47 -1.72 6.11 -17.82
CA LYS A 47 -1.20 6.48 -16.50
C LYS A 47 -1.83 5.63 -15.40
N ASN A 48 -3.12 5.27 -15.54
CA ASN A 48 -3.82 4.40 -14.59
C ASN A 48 -3.19 3.01 -14.53
N ASP A 49 -2.73 2.44 -15.64
CA ASP A 49 -2.06 1.13 -15.64
C ASP A 49 -0.73 1.16 -14.86
N LEU A 50 0.02 2.29 -14.94
CA LEU A 50 1.20 2.49 -14.10
C LEU A 50 0.85 2.59 -12.62
N ILE A 51 -0.21 3.31 -12.28
CA ILE A 51 -0.66 3.47 -10.88
C ILE A 51 -1.12 2.12 -10.33
N ILE A 52 -1.90 1.36 -11.08
CA ILE A 52 -2.34 0.00 -10.72
C ILE A 52 -1.12 -0.90 -10.47
N ALA A 53 -0.15 -0.89 -11.38
CA ALA A 53 1.05 -1.70 -11.23
C ALA A 53 1.90 -1.30 -10.02
N LEU A 54 2.01 0.00 -9.71
CA LEU A 54 2.68 0.50 -8.50
C LEU A 54 1.93 0.11 -7.23
N HIS A 55 0.60 0.14 -7.26
CA HIS A 55 -0.23 -0.34 -6.15
C HIS A 55 -0.04 -1.85 -5.92
N HIS A 56 0.03 -2.66 -6.99
CA HIS A 56 0.35 -4.09 -6.87
C HIS A 56 1.71 -4.32 -6.24
N GLN A 57 2.75 -3.55 -6.62
CA GLN A 57 4.06 -3.64 -5.97
C GLN A 57 4.00 -3.29 -4.48
N LEU A 58 3.22 -2.27 -4.12
CA LEU A 58 2.97 -1.92 -2.70
C LEU A 58 2.36 -3.11 -1.96
N MET A 59 1.31 -3.73 -2.53
CA MET A 59 0.61 -4.87 -1.92
C MET A 59 1.53 -6.09 -1.75
N GLU A 60 2.27 -6.46 -2.79
CA GLU A 60 3.22 -7.57 -2.73
C GLU A 60 4.27 -7.33 -1.64
N LYS A 61 4.80 -6.11 -1.55
CA LYS A 61 5.77 -5.72 -0.52
C LYS A 61 5.16 -5.77 0.88
N ALA A 62 3.94 -5.25 1.06
CA ALA A 62 3.23 -5.27 2.33
C ALA A 62 2.99 -6.71 2.81
N ILE A 63 2.52 -7.58 1.93
CA ILE A 63 2.28 -9.00 2.24
C ILE A 63 3.58 -9.68 2.62
N ALA A 64 4.64 -9.53 1.83
CA ALA A 64 5.93 -10.17 2.08
C ALA A 64 6.55 -9.74 3.43
N LEU A 65 6.50 -8.45 3.76
CA LEU A 65 7.04 -7.95 5.02
C LEU A 65 6.20 -8.39 6.22
N ASN A 66 4.87 -8.37 6.10
CA ASN A 66 3.99 -8.82 7.18
C ASN A 66 4.04 -10.34 7.40
N GLN A 67 4.39 -11.15 6.40
CA GLN A 67 4.66 -12.57 6.62
C GLN A 67 5.85 -12.81 7.56
N GLN A 68 6.83 -11.92 7.57
CA GLN A 68 7.98 -12.02 8.49
C GLN A 68 7.58 -11.72 9.94
N VAL A 69 6.58 -10.87 10.15
CA VAL A 69 6.06 -10.52 11.48
C VAL A 69 5.30 -11.65 12.15
N LYS A 70 4.67 -12.55 11.38
CA LYS A 70 3.93 -13.71 11.92
C LYS A 70 4.78 -14.65 12.79
N THR A 71 6.10 -14.49 12.77
CA THR A 71 7.05 -15.25 13.61
C THR A 71 7.37 -14.54 14.93
N ALA A 72 6.81 -13.37 15.21
CA ALA A 72 7.01 -12.67 16.47
C ALA A 72 6.44 -13.51 17.63
N SER A 73 7.25 -13.70 18.66
CA SER A 73 6.89 -14.50 19.83
C SER A 73 5.88 -13.79 20.76
N HIS A 74 5.74 -12.46 20.58
CA HIS A 74 4.91 -11.61 21.41
C HIS A 74 3.91 -10.81 20.57
N PRO A 75 2.58 -10.89 20.81
CA PRO A 75 1.55 -10.24 20.00
C PRO A 75 1.71 -8.72 19.89
N LEU A 76 2.05 -8.03 20.98
CA LEU A 76 2.23 -6.58 20.97
C LEU A 76 3.46 -6.16 20.15
N GLU A 77 4.51 -6.97 20.13
CA GLU A 77 5.66 -6.76 19.27
C GLU A 77 5.28 -6.94 17.79
N GLY A 78 4.48 -7.94 17.49
CA GLY A 78 3.91 -8.16 16.15
C GLY A 78 3.08 -6.97 15.68
N LEU A 79 2.22 -6.41 16.53
CA LEU A 79 1.46 -5.19 16.25
C LEU A 79 2.37 -4.00 15.96
N LEU A 80 3.38 -3.76 16.79
CA LEU A 80 4.32 -2.67 16.63
C LEU A 80 5.10 -2.81 15.31
N GLN A 81 5.62 -3.99 15.02
CA GLN A 81 6.34 -4.27 13.78
C GLN A 81 5.46 -4.09 12.54
N SER A 82 4.23 -4.60 12.54
CA SER A 82 3.25 -4.41 11.45
C SER A 82 2.94 -2.94 11.21
N THR A 83 2.79 -2.16 12.28
CA THR A 83 2.55 -0.73 12.19
C THR A 83 3.75 0.01 11.59
N GLN A 84 4.96 -0.30 12.03
CA GLN A 84 6.20 0.28 11.48
C GLN A 84 6.39 -0.05 9.99
N ILE A 85 6.09 -1.29 9.61
CA ILE A 85 6.08 -1.71 8.20
C ILE A 85 5.06 -0.90 7.42
N GLY A 86 3.84 -0.75 7.94
CA GLY A 86 2.79 0.05 7.33
C GLY A 86 3.24 1.48 7.05
N PHE A 87 3.78 2.17 8.04
CA PHE A 87 4.31 3.53 7.87
C PHE A 87 5.45 3.61 6.86
N THR A 88 6.37 2.65 6.87
CA THR A 88 7.48 2.61 5.91
C THR A 88 6.97 2.49 4.47
N ILE A 89 6.00 1.61 4.24
CA ILE A 89 5.40 1.41 2.92
C ILE A 89 4.59 2.63 2.49
N LEU A 90 3.76 3.19 3.39
CA LEU A 90 2.99 4.39 3.11
C LEU A 90 3.89 5.58 2.76
N TYR A 91 5.01 5.74 3.44
CA TYR A 91 5.98 6.78 3.12
C TYR A 91 6.64 6.56 1.74
N GLU A 92 7.00 5.32 1.43
CA GLU A 92 7.60 4.98 0.13
C GLU A 92 6.65 5.19 -1.05
N TYR A 93 5.35 4.99 -0.84
CA TYR A 93 4.29 5.14 -1.85
C TYR A 93 3.36 6.33 -1.54
N ARG A 94 3.87 7.36 -0.84
CA ARG A 94 3.06 8.49 -0.35
C ARG A 94 2.33 9.27 -1.45
N PHE A 95 2.81 9.23 -2.70
CA PHE A 95 2.10 9.83 -3.83
C PHE A 95 0.68 9.26 -4.01
N LEU A 96 0.49 7.96 -3.70
CA LEU A 96 -0.84 7.34 -3.74
C LEU A 96 -1.77 7.95 -2.68
N MET A 97 -1.25 8.28 -1.49
CA MET A 97 -2.04 8.88 -0.41
C MET A 97 -2.36 10.35 -0.69
N ILE A 98 -1.39 11.11 -1.21
CA ILE A 98 -1.57 12.55 -1.50
C ILE A 98 -2.65 12.76 -2.57
N ASP A 99 -2.61 11.98 -3.64
CA ASP A 99 -3.53 12.08 -4.76
C ASP A 99 -4.71 11.07 -4.69
N LEU A 100 -4.88 10.38 -3.55
CA LEU A 100 -5.84 9.28 -3.39
C LEU A 100 -7.26 9.62 -3.85
N PRO A 101 -7.87 10.74 -3.45
CA PRO A 101 -9.25 11.06 -3.86
C PRO A 101 -9.38 11.20 -5.38
N HIS A 102 -8.37 11.73 -6.05
CA HIS A 102 -8.34 11.84 -7.50
C HIS A 102 -8.16 10.48 -8.17
N ILE A 103 -7.23 9.67 -7.66
CA ILE A 103 -6.93 8.34 -8.19
C ILE A 103 -8.15 7.40 -8.05
N LEU A 104 -8.82 7.39 -6.90
CA LEU A 104 -9.96 6.51 -6.64
C LEU A 104 -11.22 6.91 -7.40
N ARG A 105 -11.43 8.21 -7.68
CA ARG A 105 -12.60 8.69 -8.42
C ARG A 105 -12.69 8.08 -9.81
N ASP A 106 -11.55 7.96 -10.48
CA ASP A 106 -11.49 7.56 -11.88
C ASP A 106 -11.11 6.09 -12.08
N ASN A 107 -10.87 5.35 -10.98
CA ASN A 107 -10.37 3.98 -11.06
C ASN A 107 -11.03 3.04 -10.05
N LYS A 108 -12.14 2.38 -10.50
CA LYS A 108 -12.88 1.41 -9.68
C LYS A 108 -12.03 0.21 -9.24
N ILE A 109 -11.05 -0.21 -10.05
CA ILE A 109 -10.17 -1.33 -9.70
C ILE A 109 -9.32 -0.95 -8.49
N LEU A 110 -8.67 0.22 -8.55
CA LEU A 110 -7.88 0.72 -7.41
C LEU A 110 -8.74 0.96 -6.17
N HIS A 111 -9.96 1.49 -6.36
CA HIS A 111 -10.89 1.68 -5.25
C HIS A 111 -11.16 0.37 -4.50
N ASN A 112 -11.52 -0.68 -5.22
CA ASN A 112 -11.80 -1.99 -4.61
C ASN A 112 -10.55 -2.60 -3.96
N THR A 113 -9.41 -2.53 -4.65
CA THR A 113 -8.14 -3.06 -4.11
C THR A 113 -7.69 -2.30 -2.85
N PHE A 114 -8.00 -1.01 -2.77
CA PHE A 114 -7.72 -0.21 -1.58
C PHE A 114 -8.60 -0.65 -0.40
N LEU A 115 -9.89 -0.88 -0.63
CA LEU A 115 -10.80 -1.43 0.39
C LEU A 115 -10.36 -2.82 0.86
N ASP A 116 -9.90 -3.68 -0.04
CA ASP A 116 -9.37 -5.00 0.31
C ASP A 116 -8.13 -4.90 1.21
N LEU A 117 -7.25 -3.93 0.95
CA LEU A 117 -6.07 -3.65 1.79
C LEU A 117 -6.48 -3.18 3.19
N GLU A 118 -7.43 -2.25 3.27
CA GLU A 118 -7.95 -1.77 4.57
C GLU A 118 -8.54 -2.92 5.39
N LYS A 119 -9.33 -3.79 4.75
CA LYS A 119 -9.90 -4.97 5.38
C LYS A 119 -8.81 -5.92 5.87
N LEU A 120 -7.84 -6.24 5.02
CA LEU A 120 -6.72 -7.11 5.39
C LEU A 120 -5.96 -6.57 6.61
N ARG A 121 -5.74 -5.26 6.67
CA ARG A 121 -5.08 -4.60 7.81
C ARG A 121 -5.92 -4.69 9.08
N ALA A 122 -7.23 -4.43 8.98
CA ALA A 122 -8.14 -4.54 10.10
C ALA A 122 -8.18 -5.97 10.66
N ASP A 123 -8.25 -6.98 9.79
CA ASP A 123 -8.24 -8.39 10.17
C ASP A 123 -6.92 -8.75 10.91
N MET A 124 -5.77 -8.27 10.42
CA MET A 124 -4.48 -8.49 11.06
C MET A 124 -4.42 -7.88 12.46
N TYR A 125 -4.86 -6.63 12.63
CA TYR A 125 -4.91 -5.99 13.95
C TYR A 125 -5.86 -6.73 14.90
N SER A 126 -7.03 -7.14 14.42
CA SER A 126 -8.00 -7.90 15.23
C SER A 126 -7.40 -9.20 15.75
N ILE A 127 -6.67 -9.95 14.90
CA ILE A 127 -6.01 -11.20 15.28
C ILE A 127 -4.95 -10.97 16.38
N GLU A 128 -4.10 -9.97 16.21
CA GLU A 128 -3.01 -9.70 17.17
C GLU A 128 -3.55 -9.13 18.48
N ILE A 129 -4.58 -8.29 18.45
CA ILE A 129 -5.27 -7.81 19.67
C ILE A 129 -5.92 -8.97 20.40
N GLN A 130 -6.61 -9.87 19.69
CA GLN A 130 -7.23 -11.05 20.34
C GLN A 130 -6.19 -11.94 21.01
N LYS A 131 -5.05 -12.21 20.33
CA LYS A 131 -3.94 -12.96 20.94
C LYS A 131 -3.40 -12.27 22.20
N ALA A 132 -3.27 -10.94 22.18
CA ALA A 132 -2.80 -10.18 23.34
C ALA A 132 -3.79 -10.26 24.52
N VAL A 133 -5.09 -10.25 24.25
CA VAL A 133 -6.14 -10.45 25.26
C VAL A 133 -6.08 -11.86 25.82
N ASP A 134 -6.00 -12.89 24.97
CA ASP A 134 -5.95 -14.30 25.37
C ASP A 134 -4.71 -14.60 26.24
N GLN A 135 -3.62 -13.88 26.03
CA GLN A 135 -2.38 -13.97 26.81
C GLN A 135 -2.34 -13.06 28.04
N ASN A 136 -3.45 -12.38 28.37
CA ASN A 136 -3.54 -11.38 29.45
C ASN A 136 -2.54 -10.20 29.33
N LEU A 137 -2.09 -9.88 28.11
CA LEU A 137 -1.24 -8.73 27.82
C LEU A 137 -2.07 -7.46 27.57
N MET A 138 -3.33 -7.64 27.19
CA MET A 138 -4.35 -6.62 27.09
C MET A 138 -5.58 -7.04 27.90
N ARG A 139 -6.34 -6.06 28.39
CA ARG A 139 -7.60 -6.31 29.11
C ARG A 139 -8.68 -6.83 28.14
N GLN A 140 -9.73 -7.40 28.68
CA GLN A 140 -10.96 -7.65 27.92
C GLN A 140 -11.63 -6.34 27.50
N GLU A 141 -12.43 -6.36 26.43
CA GLU A 141 -13.26 -5.23 26.04
C GLU A 141 -14.19 -4.81 27.21
N LEU A 142 -14.35 -3.49 27.40
CA LEU A 142 -15.32 -2.94 28.37
C LEU A 142 -16.73 -2.97 27.83
N TYR A 143 -16.87 -2.93 26.51
CA TYR A 143 -18.14 -3.03 25.79
C TYR A 143 -17.87 -3.68 24.42
N GLN A 144 -18.87 -4.34 23.88
CA GLN A 144 -18.77 -5.05 22.62
C GLN A 144 -18.34 -4.12 21.48
N GLY A 145 -17.27 -4.47 20.78
CA GLY A 145 -16.74 -3.73 19.62
C GLY A 145 -15.80 -2.58 19.98
N GLU A 146 -15.32 -2.47 21.22
CA GLU A 146 -14.35 -1.45 21.62
C GLU A 146 -13.09 -1.51 20.74
N TYR A 147 -12.51 -2.70 20.58
CA TYR A 147 -11.31 -2.87 19.77
C TYR A 147 -11.58 -2.76 18.28
N THR A 148 -12.76 -3.16 17.83
CA THR A 148 -13.19 -2.93 16.43
C THR A 148 -13.25 -1.44 16.12
N GLY A 149 -13.88 -0.65 17.00
CA GLY A 149 -13.93 0.82 16.85
C GLY A 149 -12.53 1.45 16.87
N PHE A 150 -11.64 0.98 17.74
CA PHE A 150 -10.25 1.44 17.77
C PHE A 150 -9.53 1.14 16.43
N ILE A 151 -9.65 -0.07 15.90
CA ILE A 151 -9.06 -0.46 14.62
C ILE A 151 -9.60 0.42 13.48
N GLU A 152 -10.89 0.74 13.50
CA GLU A 152 -11.49 1.60 12.48
C GLU A 152 -10.97 3.04 12.48
N HIS A 153 -10.44 3.51 13.59
CA HIS A 153 -9.85 4.85 13.69
C HIS A 153 -8.37 4.92 13.29
N ILE A 154 -7.66 3.78 13.22
CA ILE A 154 -6.23 3.71 12.91
C ILE A 154 -5.92 3.20 11.49
N LYS A 155 -6.96 2.86 10.70
CA LYS A 155 -6.81 2.43 9.31
C LYS A 155 -6.63 3.61 8.32
#